data_a3600499cf05177c8b35282190e9f873
#
_entry.id   a3600499cf05177c8b35282190e9f873
#
_cell.length_a   1.000
_cell.length_b   1.000
_cell.length_c   1.000
_cell.angle_alpha   90.00
_cell.angle_beta   90.00
_cell.angle_gamma   90.00
#
_symmetry.space_group_name_H-M   'P 1'
#
loop_
_entity.id
_entity.type
_entity.pdbx_description
1 polymer ?
#
loop_
_entity_poly.entity_id
_entity_poly.type
_entity_poly.pdbx_seq_one_letter_code
_entity_poly.pdbx_strand_id
1 'polypeptide(L)'
;LNRIYRMVDQSAGRLLIVDENTYADLLLGTGSASIQNQFQFSALLQQLDQLMRTGTADTVCTMMQTTFFDAAEPPQLDSEQQLLLFTLLLNVRREIFAEQLGEEPARDTACFDLFNAYLRSGAATQLEMLHRFTDLCAETCRQREENETHSTQAIIKRINRYIEDNVENYDLSLTALARMTGFDPSYLSRFYRINTGKKLSDQIDEAKLQHAKKLIAQGELVKNVAERTGFASPSAFILFFKRNTGVTPRQYFESENKS
;
A
#
# COMPACT_ATOMS: atom_id res chain seq x y z
N LEU A 1 -0.54 16.15 18.07
CA LEU A 1 -1.56 15.15 18.39
C LEU A 1 -0.83 14.01 19.10
N ASN A 2 -1.01 13.91 20.42
CA ASN A 2 -0.42 12.85 21.23
C ASN A 2 -1.03 11.53 20.76
N ARG A 3 -0.18 10.58 20.36
CA ARG A 3 -0.62 9.22 20.06
C ARG A 3 -1.05 8.56 21.37
N ILE A 4 -2.22 7.96 21.38
CA ILE A 4 -2.81 7.25 22.52
C ILE A 4 -2.63 5.76 22.27
N TYR A 5 -2.00 5.06 23.20
CA TYR A 5 -1.80 3.61 23.16
C TYR A 5 -2.75 2.95 24.17
N ARG A 6 -3.30 1.81 23.78
CA ARG A 6 -4.22 1.02 24.62
C ARG A 6 -3.50 -0.24 25.07
N MET A 7 -3.39 -0.44 26.36
CA MET A 7 -2.76 -1.61 26.98
C MET A 7 -3.78 -2.38 27.80
N VAL A 8 -3.57 -3.68 27.98
CA VAL A 8 -4.40 -4.52 28.82
C VAL A 8 -3.76 -4.66 30.20
N ASP A 9 -4.45 -4.24 31.23
CA ASP A 9 -4.02 -4.48 32.62
C ASP A 9 -4.28 -5.94 33.01
N GLN A 10 -3.21 -6.70 33.23
CA GLN A 10 -3.26 -8.12 33.59
C GLN A 10 -3.92 -8.40 34.93
N SER A 11 -3.85 -7.45 35.88
CA SER A 11 -4.43 -7.64 37.22
C SER A 11 -5.94 -7.46 37.27
N ALA A 12 -6.51 -6.73 36.33
CA ALA A 12 -7.92 -6.33 36.35
C ALA A 12 -8.67 -6.67 35.08
N GLY A 13 -8.04 -7.24 34.04
CA GLY A 13 -8.66 -7.50 32.73
C GLY A 13 -9.17 -6.24 32.02
N ARG A 14 -8.62 -5.07 32.38
CA ARG A 14 -9.04 -3.76 31.87
C ARG A 14 -8.12 -3.28 30.77
N LEU A 15 -8.71 -2.68 29.74
CA LEU A 15 -7.98 -1.97 28.70
C LEU A 15 -7.45 -0.65 29.28
N LEU A 16 -6.13 -0.50 29.35
CA LEU A 16 -5.48 0.76 29.74
C LEU A 16 -5.20 1.59 28.49
N ILE A 17 -5.50 2.87 28.58
CA ILE A 17 -5.13 3.85 27.56
C ILE A 17 -3.90 4.57 28.08
N VAL A 18 -2.76 4.44 27.40
CA VAL A 18 -1.52 5.10 27.76
C VAL A 18 -1.13 6.12 26.70
N ASP A 19 -0.59 7.24 27.14
CA ASP A 19 -0.03 8.23 26.21
C ASP A 19 1.35 7.81 25.70
N GLU A 20 1.87 8.57 24.73
CA GLU A 20 3.16 8.30 24.09
C GLU A 20 4.33 8.29 25.08
N ASN A 21 4.30 9.12 26.12
CA ASN A 21 5.35 9.19 27.13
C ASN A 21 5.31 7.96 28.04
N THR A 22 4.13 7.58 28.51
CA THR A 22 3.93 6.38 29.35
C THR A 22 4.30 5.11 28.58
N TYR A 23 3.99 5.04 27.27
CA TYR A 23 4.43 3.95 26.39
C TYR A 23 5.95 3.93 26.21
N ALA A 24 6.58 5.10 26.04
CA ALA A 24 8.03 5.23 25.96
C ALA A 24 8.73 4.87 27.28
N ASP A 25 8.16 5.27 28.43
CA ASP A 25 8.68 4.91 29.75
C ASP A 25 8.59 3.41 30.03
N LEU A 26 7.51 2.76 29.58
CA LEU A 26 7.37 1.30 29.62
C LEU A 26 8.37 0.60 28.69
N LEU A 27 8.64 1.17 27.51
CA LEU A 27 9.69 0.71 26.59
C LEU A 27 11.10 0.93 27.14
N LEU A 28 11.33 1.98 27.90
CA LEU A 28 12.63 2.34 28.47
C LEU A 28 12.93 1.65 29.81
N GLY A 29 11.93 0.95 30.38
CA GLY A 29 12.08 0.05 31.53
C GLY A 29 12.72 0.69 32.76
N THR A 30 11.95 1.40 33.56
CA THR A 30 12.43 1.92 34.85
C THR A 30 12.38 0.89 35.99
N GLY A 31 12.15 -0.39 35.72
CA GLY A 31 12.07 -1.49 36.69
C GLY A 31 13.15 -2.57 36.43
N SER A 32 14.02 -2.71 37.33
CA SER A 32 15.06 -3.70 37.79
C SER A 32 15.44 -4.97 36.99
N ALA A 33 15.25 -5.07 35.66
CA ALA A 33 15.92 -6.08 34.86
C ALA A 33 17.23 -5.51 34.28
N SER A 34 18.26 -6.34 34.04
CA SER A 34 19.57 -5.83 33.63
C SER A 34 19.43 -4.89 32.42
N ILE A 35 20.00 -3.70 32.55
CA ILE A 35 19.97 -2.62 31.54
C ILE A 35 20.28 -3.14 30.13
N GLN A 36 21.06 -4.18 30.01
CA GLN A 36 21.47 -4.79 28.73
C GLN A 36 20.36 -5.59 28.04
N ASN A 37 19.56 -6.34 28.81
CA ASN A 37 18.41 -7.09 28.26
C ASN A 37 17.28 -6.15 27.84
N GLN A 38 17.07 -5.05 28.54
CA GLN A 38 16.08 -4.05 28.20
C GLN A 38 16.45 -3.30 26.90
N PHE A 39 17.74 -2.95 26.73
CA PHE A 39 18.21 -2.32 25.50
C PHE A 39 18.05 -3.22 24.28
N GLN A 40 18.34 -4.50 24.42
CA GLN A 40 18.18 -5.50 23.34
C GLN A 40 16.69 -5.68 22.97
N PHE A 41 15.81 -5.74 23.95
CA PHE A 41 14.37 -5.91 23.70
C PHE A 41 13.74 -4.65 23.09
N SER A 42 14.13 -3.46 23.53
CA SER A 42 13.69 -2.19 22.93
C SER A 42 14.11 -2.08 21.45
N ALA A 43 15.34 -2.45 21.12
CA ALA A 43 15.82 -2.48 19.74
C ALA A 43 15.05 -3.50 18.88
N LEU A 44 14.72 -4.66 19.46
CA LEU A 44 13.89 -5.67 18.83
C LEU A 44 12.50 -5.15 18.47
N LEU A 45 11.83 -4.48 19.43
CA LEU A 45 10.50 -3.89 19.21
C LEU A 45 10.53 -2.84 18.11
N GLN A 46 11.54 -1.96 18.09
CA GLN A 46 11.69 -0.93 17.06
C GLN A 46 11.93 -1.56 15.69
N GLN A 47 12.75 -2.59 15.60
CA GLN A 47 13.01 -3.31 14.36
C GLN A 47 11.76 -4.02 13.86
N LEU A 48 11.00 -4.68 14.74
CA LEU A 48 9.76 -5.35 14.41
C LEU A 48 8.69 -4.35 13.94
N ASP A 49 8.52 -3.21 14.63
CA ASP A 49 7.61 -2.14 14.20
C ASP A 49 7.95 -1.65 12.79
N GLN A 50 9.21 -1.37 12.53
CA GLN A 50 9.67 -0.95 11.21
C GLN A 50 9.40 -2.01 10.14
N LEU A 51 9.73 -3.28 10.41
CA LEU A 51 9.51 -4.36 9.46
C LEU A 51 8.03 -4.61 9.19
N MET A 52 7.17 -4.53 10.19
CA MET A 52 5.72 -4.66 10.00
C MET A 52 5.12 -3.52 9.18
N ARG A 53 5.71 -2.32 9.25
CA ARG A 53 5.24 -1.14 8.49
C ARG A 53 5.76 -1.08 7.06
N THR A 54 6.99 -1.53 6.81
CA THR A 54 7.70 -1.30 5.54
C THR A 54 8.36 -2.53 4.94
N GLY A 55 8.55 -3.59 5.74
CA GLY A 55 9.15 -4.85 5.31
C GLY A 55 8.15 -5.82 4.69
N THR A 56 8.61 -7.02 4.35
CA THR A 56 7.79 -8.11 3.84
C THR A 56 7.51 -9.15 4.92
N ALA A 57 6.52 -10.02 4.68
CA ALA A 57 6.24 -11.16 5.56
C ALA A 57 7.50 -12.01 5.79
N ASP A 58 8.29 -12.26 4.74
CA ASP A 58 9.51 -13.06 4.81
C ASP A 58 10.58 -12.41 5.70
N THR A 59 10.73 -11.08 5.64
CA THR A 59 11.69 -10.35 6.49
C THR A 59 11.31 -10.40 7.96
N VAL A 60 10.02 -10.33 8.27
CA VAL A 60 9.52 -10.48 9.64
C VAL A 60 9.73 -11.92 10.12
N CYS A 61 9.37 -12.93 9.33
CA CYS A 61 9.59 -14.33 9.66
C CYS A 61 11.08 -14.61 9.91
N THR A 62 11.98 -14.14 9.04
CA THR A 62 13.42 -14.33 9.19
C THR A 62 13.94 -13.69 10.48
N MET A 63 13.51 -12.47 10.77
CA MET A 63 13.91 -11.78 12.00
C MET A 63 13.43 -12.53 13.25
N MET A 64 12.18 -12.96 13.28
CA MET A 64 11.61 -13.70 14.40
C MET A 64 12.29 -15.08 14.55
N GLN A 65 12.56 -15.78 13.43
CA GLN A 65 13.24 -17.05 13.42
C GLN A 65 14.63 -16.94 14.02
N THR A 66 15.44 -16.00 13.55
CA THR A 66 16.82 -15.80 14.03
C THR A 66 16.88 -15.34 15.47
N THR A 67 15.88 -14.58 15.94
CA THR A 67 15.88 -14.03 17.30
C THR A 67 15.37 -15.01 18.34
N PHE A 68 14.30 -15.74 18.05
CA PHE A 68 13.59 -16.55 19.05
C PHE A 68 13.71 -18.05 18.86
N PHE A 69 14.01 -18.53 17.66
CA PHE A 69 13.97 -19.98 17.37
C PHE A 69 15.34 -20.57 17.07
N ASP A 70 16.20 -19.85 16.35
CA ASP A 70 17.54 -20.32 15.98
C ASP A 70 18.64 -19.83 16.93
N ALA A 71 18.32 -18.97 17.90
CA ALA A 71 19.28 -18.51 18.88
C ALA A 71 19.75 -19.67 19.77
N ALA A 72 21.05 -19.74 20.04
CA ALA A 72 21.62 -20.76 20.94
C ALA A 72 21.02 -20.70 22.35
N GLU A 73 20.69 -19.50 22.80
CA GLU A 73 19.97 -19.21 24.04
C GLU A 73 18.77 -18.30 23.67
N PRO A 74 17.58 -18.84 23.38
CA PRO A 74 16.41 -18.03 23.06
C PRO A 74 16.06 -17.10 24.23
N PRO A 75 15.77 -15.81 23.96
CA PRO A 75 15.41 -14.89 25.00
C PRO A 75 14.13 -15.33 25.73
N GLN A 76 14.21 -15.40 27.05
CA GLN A 76 13.04 -15.63 27.90
C GLN A 76 12.32 -14.30 28.08
N LEU A 77 11.12 -14.19 27.54
CA LEU A 77 10.30 -12.99 27.68
C LEU A 77 9.53 -13.03 28.99
N ASP A 78 9.65 -11.99 29.78
CA ASP A 78 8.76 -11.76 30.90
C ASP A 78 7.35 -11.31 30.46
N SER A 79 6.42 -11.22 31.41
CA SER A 79 5.03 -10.86 31.10
C SER A 79 4.87 -9.45 30.54
N GLU A 80 5.74 -8.51 30.93
CA GLU A 80 5.74 -7.15 30.45
C GLU A 80 6.21 -7.07 28.98
N GLN A 81 7.29 -7.75 28.66
CA GLN A 81 7.84 -7.86 27.31
C GLN A 81 6.84 -8.51 26.34
N GLN A 82 6.15 -9.54 26.79
CA GLN A 82 5.12 -10.20 26.00
C GLN A 82 3.92 -9.26 25.76
N LEU A 83 3.51 -8.53 26.78
CA LEU A 83 2.44 -7.52 26.63
C LEU A 83 2.83 -6.42 25.63
N LEU A 84 4.09 -5.98 25.64
CA LEU A 84 4.59 -4.98 24.69
C LEU A 84 4.58 -5.48 23.25
N LEU A 85 4.93 -6.75 23.00
CA LEU A 85 4.80 -7.37 21.67
C LEU A 85 3.34 -7.34 21.17
N PHE A 86 2.40 -7.77 22.00
CA PHE A 86 0.97 -7.73 21.64
C PHE A 86 0.46 -6.32 21.41
N THR A 87 0.88 -5.36 22.24
CA THR A 87 0.49 -3.96 22.09
C THR A 87 1.03 -3.37 20.78
N LEU A 88 2.27 -3.68 20.43
CA LEU A 88 2.85 -3.30 19.16
C LEU A 88 2.02 -3.85 17.99
N LEU A 89 1.75 -5.15 17.99
CA LEU A 89 0.98 -5.81 16.93
C LEU A 89 -0.41 -5.19 16.79
N LEU A 90 -1.12 -4.96 17.89
CA LEU A 90 -2.45 -4.33 17.90
C LEU A 90 -2.40 -2.92 17.30
N ASN A 91 -1.39 -2.12 17.66
CA ASN A 91 -1.26 -0.75 17.15
C ASN A 91 -0.97 -0.74 15.65
N VAL A 92 -0.03 -1.57 15.19
CA VAL A 92 0.30 -1.67 13.75
C VAL A 92 -0.91 -2.16 12.96
N ARG A 93 -1.59 -3.22 13.41
CA ARG A 93 -2.79 -3.74 12.75
C ARG A 93 -3.92 -2.71 12.70
N ARG A 94 -4.14 -1.96 13.77
CA ARG A 94 -5.15 -0.90 13.79
C ARG A 94 -4.85 0.21 12.78
N GLU A 95 -3.59 0.60 12.62
CA GLU A 95 -3.20 1.62 11.63
C GLU A 95 -3.36 1.12 10.19
N ILE A 96 -2.95 -0.13 9.94
CA ILE A 96 -3.03 -0.74 8.59
C ILE A 96 -4.49 -0.99 8.19
N PHE A 97 -5.33 -1.41 9.12
CA PHE A 97 -6.73 -1.81 8.87
C PHE A 97 -7.76 -0.81 9.41
N ALA A 98 -7.37 0.46 9.61
CA ALA A 98 -8.25 1.49 10.17
C ALA A 98 -9.61 1.60 9.45
N GLU A 99 -9.61 1.46 8.13
CA GLU A 99 -10.83 1.51 7.31
C GLU A 99 -11.72 0.25 7.49
N GLN A 100 -11.12 -0.91 7.79
CA GLN A 100 -11.81 -2.19 7.92
C GLN A 100 -12.27 -2.46 9.36
N LEU A 101 -11.44 -2.12 10.35
CA LEU A 101 -11.68 -2.39 11.76
C LEU A 101 -12.51 -1.27 12.44
N GLY A 102 -12.55 -0.07 11.85
CA GLY A 102 -13.18 1.11 12.45
C GLY A 102 -12.48 1.54 13.74
N GLU A 103 -13.21 2.29 14.60
CA GLU A 103 -12.65 2.82 15.86
C GLU A 103 -12.58 1.78 16.99
N GLU A 104 -13.21 0.61 16.83
CA GLU A 104 -13.27 -0.42 17.86
C GLU A 104 -12.18 -1.49 17.68
N PRO A 105 -11.12 -1.48 18.53
CA PRO A 105 -10.05 -2.49 18.46
C PRO A 105 -10.53 -3.92 18.79
N ALA A 106 -11.68 -4.06 19.43
CA ALA A 106 -12.32 -5.35 19.71
C ALA A 106 -12.74 -6.14 18.46
N ARG A 107 -12.69 -5.53 17.26
CA ARG A 107 -12.97 -6.21 15.98
C ARG A 107 -11.81 -7.01 15.45
N ASP A 108 -10.58 -6.79 15.95
CA ASP A 108 -9.43 -7.64 15.61
C ASP A 108 -9.43 -8.92 16.45
N THR A 109 -10.39 -9.81 16.17
CA THR A 109 -10.59 -11.05 16.91
C THR A 109 -9.34 -11.94 16.88
N ALA A 110 -8.59 -11.97 15.79
CA ALA A 110 -7.40 -12.81 15.66
C ALA A 110 -6.31 -12.43 16.67
N CYS A 111 -6.04 -11.15 16.85
CA CYS A 111 -5.07 -10.68 17.83
C CYS A 111 -5.56 -10.86 19.26
N PHE A 112 -6.85 -10.59 19.50
CA PHE A 112 -7.48 -10.82 20.82
C PHE A 112 -7.53 -12.29 21.22
N ASP A 113 -7.85 -13.19 20.28
CA ASP A 113 -7.89 -14.64 20.53
C ASP A 113 -6.50 -15.18 20.85
N LEU A 114 -5.46 -14.72 20.16
CA LEU A 114 -4.09 -15.08 20.46
C LEU A 114 -3.69 -14.61 21.87
N PHE A 115 -4.00 -13.37 22.22
CA PHE A 115 -3.69 -12.81 23.53
C PHE A 115 -4.46 -13.53 24.64
N ASN A 116 -5.74 -13.81 24.46
CA ASN A 116 -6.56 -14.55 25.43
C ASN A 116 -6.10 -16.00 25.58
N ALA A 117 -5.70 -16.66 24.50
CA ALA A 117 -5.12 -18.00 24.55
C ALA A 117 -3.83 -18.01 25.38
N TYR A 118 -2.99 -17.00 25.19
CA TYR A 118 -1.78 -16.81 25.98
C TYR A 118 -2.06 -16.62 27.47
N LEU A 119 -2.99 -15.73 27.85
CA LEU A 119 -3.34 -15.48 29.26
C LEU A 119 -3.87 -16.71 29.99
N ARG A 120 -4.47 -17.66 29.27
CA ARG A 120 -5.05 -18.90 29.83
C ARG A 120 -4.07 -20.06 29.90
N SER A 121 -3.00 -20.04 29.10
CA SER A 121 -2.02 -21.11 28.99
C SER A 121 -0.82 -20.75 29.87
N GLY A 122 -0.46 -21.60 30.81
CA GLY A 122 0.74 -21.40 31.63
C GLY A 122 2.04 -21.46 30.78
N ALA A 123 3.19 -21.22 31.45
CA ALA A 123 4.52 -21.02 30.85
C ALA A 123 5.02 -22.10 29.84
N ALA A 124 4.40 -23.25 29.76
CA ALA A 124 4.77 -24.32 28.81
C ALA A 124 4.51 -23.99 27.33
N THR A 125 3.90 -22.84 27.01
CA THR A 125 3.41 -22.48 25.68
C THR A 125 4.00 -21.18 25.13
N GLN A 126 5.07 -20.62 25.74
CA GLN A 126 5.69 -19.40 25.23
C GLN A 126 6.17 -19.56 23.77
N LEU A 127 6.77 -20.69 23.45
CA LEU A 127 7.25 -20.97 22.10
C LEU A 127 6.09 -21.06 21.10
N GLU A 128 5.00 -21.73 21.46
CA GLU A 128 3.78 -21.79 20.63
C GLU A 128 3.16 -20.40 20.45
N MET A 129 3.13 -19.59 21.50
CA MET A 129 2.67 -18.22 21.43
C MET A 129 3.52 -17.37 20.46
N LEU A 130 4.85 -17.49 20.52
CA LEU A 130 5.76 -16.79 19.62
C LEU A 130 5.59 -17.24 18.18
N HIS A 131 5.36 -18.52 17.90
CA HIS A 131 5.04 -18.99 16.55
C HIS A 131 3.76 -18.36 16.02
N ARG A 132 2.66 -18.40 16.77
CA ARG A 132 1.39 -17.79 16.39
C ARG A 132 1.49 -16.27 16.25
N PHE A 133 2.26 -15.63 17.12
CA PHE A 133 2.55 -14.19 17.02
C PHE A 133 3.29 -13.87 15.72
N THR A 134 4.30 -14.67 15.37
CA THR A 134 5.06 -14.54 14.12
C THR A 134 4.15 -14.69 12.90
N ASP A 135 3.29 -15.70 12.90
CA ASP A 135 2.32 -15.93 11.83
C ASP A 135 1.39 -14.74 11.65
N LEU A 136 0.92 -14.15 12.74
CA LEU A 136 0.03 -13.01 12.72
C LEU A 136 0.74 -11.71 12.26
N CYS A 137 2.02 -11.53 12.62
CA CYS A 137 2.84 -10.45 12.09
C CYS A 137 3.05 -10.60 10.59
N ALA A 138 3.39 -11.79 10.12
CA ALA A 138 3.57 -12.08 8.70
C ALA A 138 2.27 -11.89 7.90
N GLU A 139 1.14 -12.34 8.44
CA GLU A 139 -0.17 -12.12 7.85
C GLU A 139 -0.51 -10.64 7.75
N THR A 140 -0.19 -9.86 8.78
CA THR A 140 -0.36 -8.40 8.77
C THR A 140 0.43 -7.74 7.64
N CYS A 141 1.68 -8.17 7.42
CA CYS A 141 2.50 -7.66 6.31
C CYS A 141 1.89 -8.03 4.95
N ARG A 142 1.45 -9.28 4.75
CA ARG A 142 0.80 -9.71 3.50
C ARG A 142 -0.45 -8.89 3.19
N GLN A 143 -1.33 -8.72 4.17
CA GLN A 143 -2.57 -7.95 4.00
C GLN A 143 -2.29 -6.46 3.71
N ARG A 144 -1.25 -5.88 4.33
CA ARG A 144 -0.81 -4.52 3.99
C ARG A 144 -0.35 -4.43 2.53
N GLU A 145 0.51 -5.34 2.08
CA GLU A 145 1.01 -5.39 0.70
C GLU A 145 -0.14 -5.55 -0.32
N GLU A 146 -1.11 -6.40 -0.01
CA GLU A 146 -2.32 -6.55 -0.81
C GLU A 146 -3.13 -5.26 -0.89
N ASN A 147 -3.38 -4.59 0.24
CA ASN A 147 -4.10 -3.32 0.29
C ASN A 147 -3.38 -2.21 -0.49
N GLU A 148 -2.06 -2.09 -0.35
CA GLU A 148 -1.24 -1.13 -1.11
C GLU A 148 -1.31 -1.41 -2.62
N THR A 149 -1.25 -2.69 -3.01
CA THR A 149 -1.37 -3.13 -4.40
C THR A 149 -2.75 -2.81 -4.95
N HIS A 150 -3.82 -3.12 -4.21
CA HIS A 150 -5.20 -2.82 -4.61
C HIS A 150 -5.44 -1.31 -4.74
N SER A 151 -4.95 -0.50 -3.81
CA SER A 151 -5.04 0.95 -3.87
C SER A 151 -4.31 1.52 -5.09
N THR A 152 -3.09 1.05 -5.37
CA THR A 152 -2.31 1.43 -6.55
C THR A 152 -3.03 1.07 -7.84
N GLN A 153 -3.55 -0.15 -7.94
CA GLN A 153 -4.32 -0.60 -9.12
C GLN A 153 -5.61 0.20 -9.32
N ALA A 154 -6.31 0.53 -8.23
CA ALA A 154 -7.51 1.37 -8.28
C ALA A 154 -7.21 2.76 -8.82
N ILE A 155 -6.09 3.37 -8.40
CA ILE A 155 -5.64 4.68 -8.90
C ILE A 155 -5.31 4.58 -10.41
N ILE A 156 -4.55 3.57 -10.84
CA ILE A 156 -4.20 3.36 -12.25
C ILE A 156 -5.47 3.15 -13.10
N LYS A 157 -6.40 2.32 -12.63
CA LYS A 157 -7.68 2.09 -13.30
C LYS A 157 -8.50 3.38 -13.44
N ARG A 158 -8.51 4.22 -12.40
CA ARG A 158 -9.18 5.53 -12.42
C ARG A 158 -8.52 6.48 -13.42
N ILE A 159 -7.18 6.50 -13.50
CA ILE A 159 -6.43 7.29 -14.50
C ILE A 159 -6.80 6.83 -15.92
N ASN A 160 -6.74 5.53 -16.20
CA ASN A 160 -7.02 4.99 -17.53
C ASN A 160 -8.47 5.28 -17.95
N ARG A 161 -9.44 5.09 -17.06
CA ARG A 161 -10.83 5.44 -17.31
C ARG A 161 -10.99 6.92 -17.62
N TYR A 162 -10.35 7.80 -16.85
CA TYR A 162 -10.42 9.24 -17.11
C TYR A 162 -9.86 9.60 -18.50
N ILE A 163 -8.76 8.94 -18.93
CA ILE A 163 -8.20 9.13 -20.27
C ILE A 163 -9.21 8.69 -21.35
N GLU A 164 -9.84 7.53 -21.20
CA GLU A 164 -10.83 7.00 -22.13
C GLU A 164 -12.07 7.89 -22.22
N ASP A 165 -12.60 8.33 -21.09
CA ASP A 165 -13.81 9.18 -20.99
C ASP A 165 -13.57 10.60 -21.53
N ASN A 166 -12.31 11.08 -21.56
CA ASN A 166 -11.96 12.44 -21.96
C ASN A 166 -11.10 12.50 -23.23
N VAL A 167 -11.06 11.42 -24.02
CA VAL A 167 -10.22 11.35 -25.23
C VAL A 167 -10.58 12.43 -26.26
N GLU A 168 -11.81 12.90 -26.28
CA GLU A 168 -12.30 13.99 -27.14
C GLU A 168 -12.03 15.39 -26.57
N ASN A 169 -11.56 15.46 -25.33
CA ASN A 169 -11.31 16.74 -24.67
C ASN A 169 -9.93 17.29 -25.06
N TYR A 170 -9.90 18.51 -25.59
CA TYR A 170 -8.67 19.24 -25.91
C TYR A 170 -7.73 19.38 -24.71
N ASP A 171 -8.29 19.54 -23.51
CA ASP A 171 -7.53 19.76 -22.28
C ASP A 171 -6.99 18.47 -21.65
N LEU A 172 -7.22 17.28 -22.28
CA LEU A 172 -6.68 16.03 -21.79
C LEU A 172 -5.13 16.08 -21.78
N SER A 173 -4.57 16.21 -20.60
CA SER A 173 -3.15 16.41 -20.37
C SER A 173 -2.70 15.83 -19.04
N LEU A 174 -1.39 15.73 -18.85
CA LEU A 174 -0.80 15.37 -17.56
C LEU A 174 -1.30 16.26 -16.41
N THR A 175 -1.46 17.56 -16.69
CA THR A 175 -1.95 18.53 -15.69
C THR A 175 -3.41 18.26 -15.30
N ALA A 176 -4.26 17.89 -16.27
CA ALA A 176 -5.65 17.53 -15.99
C ALA A 176 -5.75 16.27 -15.13
N LEU A 177 -4.94 15.26 -15.45
CA LEU A 177 -4.85 14.01 -14.67
C LEU A 177 -4.30 14.26 -13.26
N ALA A 178 -3.30 15.10 -13.12
CA ALA A 178 -2.75 15.50 -11.83
C ALA A 178 -3.82 16.19 -10.96
N ARG A 179 -4.59 17.10 -11.54
CA ARG A 179 -5.72 17.75 -10.85
C ARG A 179 -6.81 16.73 -10.43
N MET A 180 -7.15 15.79 -11.31
CA MET A 180 -8.14 14.74 -11.03
C MET A 180 -7.72 13.80 -9.91
N THR A 181 -6.41 13.47 -9.84
CA THR A 181 -5.88 12.55 -8.82
C THR A 181 -5.49 13.24 -7.51
N GLY A 182 -5.30 14.58 -7.52
CA GLY A 182 -4.74 15.35 -6.40
C GLY A 182 -3.21 15.21 -6.27
N PHE A 183 -2.53 14.60 -7.25
CA PHE A 183 -1.09 14.41 -7.24
C PHE A 183 -0.37 15.59 -7.94
N ASP A 184 0.90 15.81 -7.55
CA ASP A 184 1.79 16.64 -8.34
C ASP A 184 2.04 15.98 -9.72
N PRO A 185 2.12 16.76 -10.83
CA PRO A 185 2.31 16.22 -12.18
C PRO A 185 3.58 15.34 -12.31
N SER A 186 4.68 15.76 -11.69
CA SER A 186 5.95 15.01 -11.75
C SER A 186 5.86 13.71 -10.99
N TYR A 187 5.22 13.74 -9.81
CA TYR A 187 4.93 12.54 -9.02
C TYR A 187 4.02 11.59 -9.79
N LEU A 188 2.90 12.08 -10.36
CA LEU A 188 1.95 11.27 -11.13
C LEU A 188 2.63 10.56 -12.31
N SER A 189 3.45 11.29 -13.06
CA SER A 189 4.18 10.73 -14.20
C SER A 189 5.13 9.61 -13.78
N ARG A 190 5.87 9.80 -12.67
CA ARG A 190 6.77 8.78 -12.11
C ARG A 190 5.99 7.60 -11.52
N PHE A 191 4.93 7.85 -10.76
CA PHE A 191 4.04 6.84 -10.19
C PHE A 191 3.48 5.93 -11.28
N TYR A 192 2.89 6.51 -12.32
CA TYR A 192 2.31 5.76 -13.43
C TYR A 192 3.35 4.89 -14.13
N ARG A 193 4.54 5.45 -14.43
CA ARG A 193 5.63 4.74 -15.09
C ARG A 193 6.17 3.58 -14.27
N ILE A 194 6.35 3.76 -12.96
CA ILE A 194 6.84 2.69 -12.07
C ILE A 194 5.86 1.53 -12.03
N ASN A 195 4.56 1.82 -11.95
CA ASN A 195 3.54 0.80 -11.73
C ASN A 195 3.01 0.15 -13.02
N THR A 196 3.17 0.79 -14.19
CA THR A 196 2.68 0.26 -15.48
C THR A 196 3.79 -0.04 -16.49
N GLY A 197 5.01 0.41 -16.24
CA GLY A 197 6.12 0.35 -17.19
C GLY A 197 6.02 1.36 -18.35
N LYS A 198 4.89 2.08 -18.50
CA LYS A 198 4.60 3.01 -19.60
C LYS A 198 4.66 4.46 -19.13
N LYS A 199 5.01 5.38 -20.03
CA LYS A 199 4.85 6.81 -19.74
C LYS A 199 3.37 7.19 -19.86
N LEU A 200 2.92 8.07 -18.98
CA LEU A 200 1.53 8.54 -18.99
C LEU A 200 1.19 9.33 -20.26
N SER A 201 2.16 10.08 -20.82
CA SER A 201 2.02 10.73 -22.15
C SER A 201 1.74 9.72 -23.27
N ASP A 202 2.46 8.60 -23.26
CA ASP A 202 2.32 7.58 -24.29
C ASP A 202 0.95 6.88 -24.19
N GLN A 203 0.42 6.74 -22.97
CA GLN A 203 -0.93 6.20 -22.73
C GLN A 203 -2.02 7.16 -23.25
N ILE A 204 -1.85 8.48 -23.06
CA ILE A 204 -2.76 9.49 -23.63
C ILE A 204 -2.71 9.44 -25.16
N ASP A 205 -1.50 9.42 -25.74
CA ASP A 205 -1.29 9.35 -27.18
C ASP A 205 -1.90 8.07 -27.76
N GLU A 206 -1.73 6.94 -27.11
CA GLU A 206 -2.34 5.65 -27.51
C GLU A 206 -3.87 5.72 -27.53
N ALA A 207 -4.49 6.25 -26.46
CA ALA A 207 -5.94 6.41 -26.37
C ALA A 207 -6.47 7.30 -27.50
N LYS A 208 -5.84 8.46 -27.75
CA LYS A 208 -6.18 9.35 -28.86
C LYS A 208 -6.03 8.69 -30.23
N LEU A 209 -4.97 7.88 -30.40
CA LEU A 209 -4.72 7.16 -31.64
C LEU A 209 -5.80 6.10 -31.91
N GLN A 210 -6.16 5.32 -30.89
CA GLN A 210 -7.21 4.28 -31.02
C GLN A 210 -8.58 4.92 -31.31
N HIS A 211 -8.88 6.05 -30.66
CA HIS A 211 -10.11 6.79 -30.96
C HIS A 211 -10.12 7.33 -32.38
N ALA A 212 -9.00 7.93 -32.83
CA ALA A 212 -8.84 8.43 -34.20
C ALA A 212 -9.03 7.31 -35.24
N LYS A 213 -8.45 6.14 -35.03
CA LYS A 213 -8.61 4.98 -35.92
C LYS A 213 -10.08 4.57 -36.07
N LYS A 214 -10.83 4.53 -34.97
CA LYS A 214 -12.27 4.22 -35.00
C LYS A 214 -13.07 5.24 -35.83
N LEU A 215 -12.82 6.54 -35.63
CA LEU A 215 -13.48 7.62 -36.38
C LEU A 215 -13.14 7.58 -37.86
N ILE A 216 -11.87 7.33 -38.21
CA ILE A 216 -11.44 7.21 -39.61
C ILE A 216 -12.10 6.00 -40.28
N ALA A 217 -12.17 4.85 -39.61
CA ALA A 217 -12.84 3.65 -40.12
C ALA A 217 -14.34 3.87 -40.37
N GLN A 218 -14.97 4.77 -39.60
CA GLN A 218 -16.36 5.20 -39.78
C GLN A 218 -16.56 6.18 -40.98
N GLY A 219 -15.48 6.59 -41.65
CA GLY A 219 -15.51 7.55 -42.76
C GLY A 219 -15.57 9.01 -42.35
N GLU A 220 -15.26 9.34 -41.09
CA GLU A 220 -15.23 10.70 -40.62
C GLU A 220 -14.16 11.54 -41.33
N LEU A 221 -14.49 12.77 -41.62
CA LEU A 221 -13.55 13.71 -42.24
C LEU A 221 -12.34 13.99 -41.29
N VAL A 222 -11.15 14.06 -41.84
CA VAL A 222 -9.90 14.30 -41.09
C VAL A 222 -9.99 15.55 -40.19
N LYS A 223 -10.71 16.59 -40.63
CA LYS A 223 -10.97 17.79 -39.83
C LYS A 223 -11.75 17.46 -38.57
N ASN A 224 -12.82 16.70 -38.69
CA ASN A 224 -13.66 16.31 -37.55
C ASN A 224 -12.92 15.37 -36.61
N VAL A 225 -12.13 14.42 -37.16
CA VAL A 225 -11.29 13.53 -36.37
C VAL A 225 -10.27 14.31 -35.54
N ALA A 226 -9.63 15.33 -36.13
CA ALA A 226 -8.68 16.19 -35.43
C ALA A 226 -9.34 16.91 -34.26
N GLU A 227 -10.53 17.46 -34.47
CA GLU A 227 -11.31 18.16 -33.44
C GLU A 227 -11.73 17.20 -32.31
N ARG A 228 -12.32 16.04 -32.67
CA ARG A 228 -12.80 15.02 -31.73
C ARG A 228 -11.69 14.27 -31.00
N THR A 229 -10.45 14.37 -31.43
CA THR A 229 -9.28 13.80 -30.73
C THR A 229 -8.47 14.87 -30.00
N GLY A 230 -9.02 16.09 -29.88
CA GLY A 230 -8.43 17.19 -29.12
C GLY A 230 -7.15 17.77 -29.74
N PHE A 231 -7.07 17.84 -31.09
CA PHE A 231 -5.98 18.53 -31.75
C PHE A 231 -6.38 19.92 -32.20
N ALA A 232 -5.49 20.90 -32.00
CA ALA A 232 -5.72 22.29 -32.36
C ALA A 232 -5.88 22.52 -33.87
N SER A 233 -5.38 21.61 -34.70
CA SER A 233 -5.49 21.70 -36.16
C SER A 233 -5.42 20.33 -36.84
N PRO A 234 -6.04 20.19 -38.05
CA PRO A 234 -5.91 18.97 -38.85
C PRO A 234 -4.44 18.63 -39.19
N SER A 235 -3.60 19.65 -39.41
CA SER A 235 -2.17 19.45 -39.71
C SER A 235 -1.43 18.81 -38.55
N ALA A 236 -1.68 19.27 -37.32
CA ALA A 236 -1.08 18.71 -36.11
C ALA A 236 -1.52 17.24 -35.91
N PHE A 237 -2.80 16.94 -36.15
CA PHE A 237 -3.33 15.60 -36.11
C PHE A 237 -2.71 14.67 -37.17
N ILE A 238 -2.58 15.12 -38.44
CA ILE A 238 -1.99 14.33 -39.50
C ILE A 238 -0.54 13.97 -39.15
N LEU A 239 0.24 14.90 -38.63
CA LEU A 239 1.62 14.64 -38.19
C LEU A 239 1.67 13.63 -37.04
N PHE A 240 0.82 13.79 -36.05
CA PHE A 240 0.67 12.86 -34.92
C PHE A 240 0.34 11.45 -35.42
N PHE A 241 -0.71 11.33 -36.24
CA PHE A 241 -1.18 10.06 -36.76
C PHE A 241 -0.10 9.35 -37.59
N LYS A 242 0.54 10.07 -38.50
CA LYS A 242 1.62 9.52 -39.32
C LYS A 242 2.83 9.10 -38.50
N ARG A 243 3.20 9.88 -37.49
CA ARG A 243 4.30 9.53 -36.57
C ARG A 243 4.03 8.20 -35.84
N ASN A 244 2.79 7.97 -35.43
CA ASN A 244 2.44 6.80 -34.63
C ASN A 244 2.01 5.57 -35.46
N THR A 245 1.58 5.74 -36.71
CA THR A 245 1.11 4.62 -37.57
C THR A 245 1.98 4.37 -38.81
N GLY A 246 2.88 5.30 -39.13
CA GLY A 246 3.69 5.27 -40.36
C GLY A 246 2.96 5.75 -41.62
N VAL A 247 1.63 5.87 -41.58
CA VAL A 247 0.78 6.25 -42.75
C VAL A 247 -0.08 7.46 -42.45
N THR A 248 -0.58 8.15 -43.48
CA THR A 248 -1.53 9.24 -43.27
C THR A 248 -2.93 8.70 -42.95
N PRO A 249 -3.80 9.50 -42.29
CA PRO A 249 -5.20 9.10 -42.03
C PRO A 249 -5.96 8.64 -43.29
N ARG A 250 -5.73 9.29 -44.43
CA ARG A 250 -6.33 8.91 -45.68
C ARG A 250 -5.84 7.56 -46.19
N GLN A 251 -4.52 7.33 -46.16
CA GLN A 251 -3.96 6.02 -46.55
C GLN A 251 -4.43 4.91 -45.64
N TYR A 252 -4.59 5.20 -44.33
CA TYR A 252 -5.16 4.25 -43.37
C TYR A 252 -6.58 3.87 -43.73
N PHE A 253 -7.45 4.85 -44.00
CA PHE A 253 -8.83 4.62 -44.45
C PHE A 253 -8.91 3.77 -45.71
N GLU A 254 -8.07 4.08 -46.73
CA GLU A 254 -8.02 3.35 -48.00
C GLU A 254 -7.55 1.88 -47.82
N SER A 255 -6.68 1.60 -46.82
CA SER A 255 -6.24 0.25 -46.49
C SER A 255 -7.30 -0.58 -45.78
N GLU A 256 -8.02 0.01 -44.83
CA GLU A 256 -9.10 -0.65 -44.08
C GLU A 256 -10.30 -1.01 -44.99
N ASN A 257 -10.61 -0.17 -45.99
CA ASN A 257 -11.73 -0.41 -46.90
C ASN A 257 -11.40 -1.31 -48.08
N LYS A 258 -10.16 -1.78 -48.22
CA LYS A 258 -9.73 -2.76 -49.23
C LYS A 258 -9.64 -4.20 -48.70
N SER A 259 -9.85 -4.39 -47.40
CA SER A 259 -9.85 -5.70 -46.74
C SER A 259 -11.26 -6.19 -46.49
#